data_4d6af648fc25f1875bca0d8cba7e830f
#
_entry.id   4d6af648fc25f1875bca0d8cba7e830f
#
_cell.length_a   1.000
_cell.length_b   1.000
_cell.length_c   1.000
_cell.angle_alpha   90.00
_cell.angle_beta   90.00
_cell.angle_gamma   90.00
#
_symmetry.space_group_name_H-M   'P 1'
#
loop_
_entity.id
_entity.type
_entity.pdbx_description
1 polymer ?
#
loop_
_entity_poly.entity_id
_entity_poly.type
_entity_poly.pdbx_seq_one_letter_code
_entity_poly.pdbx_strand_id
1 'polypeptide(L)'
;MGKSVVILGAQWGDEGKGKIVDLLTDRVKYVVRYQGGHNAGHTLIINGEKTVLRLIPSGMLHPNVTCLIGNGVVVSPEALMKEMGELESRGIKVRERLLISEACPLILPYHVAMDHAREAALGKKAIGTTGRGIGPAYEDKVARRGLRVGDLFNKEAFAEKLKNILEYYNFQLVNYYKVEAVDYQKTLDDVMAIADVITGMVADITTILDTARKNGEHILFEGAQGTMLDIDHGTYPYVTSSNTTAGGVATGSGFGPRNLDYVLGIIKAYCTRVGGGPFTTELFDDVGAEIARKGNEFGAVTGRPRRCGWFDAVAIRRAIQLNSISGFCMTKLDVLDGFDEVKICVAYKMPNGEIVKYAPLAAKDWEGVEPIYETLPGWKENTFRITDVNKLPQNCINYIKRIEEVTGVPIDILSTGPDRVETMILRDPFAA
;
A
#
# COMPACT_ATOMS: atom_id res chain seq x y z
N MET A 1 23.45 -8.49 14.26
CA MET A 1 23.11 -8.62 12.82
C MET A 1 22.08 -7.57 12.46
N GLY A 2 22.20 -6.97 11.28
CA GLY A 2 21.14 -6.09 10.77
C GLY A 2 19.85 -6.87 10.53
N LYS A 3 18.73 -6.19 10.64
CA LYS A 3 17.39 -6.78 10.47
C LYS A 3 16.70 -6.27 9.24
N SER A 4 15.89 -7.13 8.64
CA SER A 4 14.95 -6.82 7.59
C SER A 4 13.53 -6.74 8.16
N VAL A 5 12.96 -5.55 8.10
CA VAL A 5 11.60 -5.28 8.59
C VAL A 5 10.69 -4.99 7.41
N VAL A 6 9.54 -5.66 7.37
CA VAL A 6 8.48 -5.41 6.38
C VAL A 6 7.38 -4.58 7.01
N ILE A 7 7.01 -3.47 6.40
CA ILE A 7 5.83 -2.68 6.75
C ILE A 7 4.76 -2.90 5.69
N LEU A 8 3.63 -3.44 6.08
CA LEU A 8 2.49 -3.68 5.20
C LEU A 8 1.16 -3.29 5.85
N GLY A 9 0.16 -3.01 5.02
CA GLY A 9 -1.20 -2.78 5.50
C GLY A 9 -1.90 -4.11 5.79
N ALA A 10 -2.49 -4.25 6.97
CA ALA A 10 -3.19 -5.47 7.35
C ALA A 10 -4.71 -5.42 7.04
N GLN A 11 -5.23 -4.28 6.57
CA GLN A 11 -6.63 -4.04 6.24
C GLN A 11 -6.82 -3.81 4.72
N TRP A 12 -7.60 -2.82 4.33
CA TRP A 12 -7.90 -2.47 2.92
C TRP A 12 -7.08 -1.29 2.39
N GLY A 13 -5.88 -1.05 2.90
CA GLY A 13 -5.06 0.10 2.54
C GLY A 13 -5.42 1.36 3.34
N ASP A 14 -4.67 2.44 3.07
CA ASP A 14 -4.84 3.73 3.74
C ASP A 14 -4.70 3.70 5.28
N GLU A 15 -4.01 2.71 5.83
CA GLU A 15 -3.77 2.55 7.27
C GLU A 15 -2.76 3.57 7.84
N GLY A 16 -2.09 4.36 7.00
CA GLY A 16 -1.09 5.34 7.45
C GLY A 16 0.35 4.82 7.43
N LYS A 17 0.67 3.86 6.55
CA LYS A 17 1.99 3.24 6.41
C LYS A 17 3.13 4.24 6.24
N GLY A 18 2.97 5.27 5.42
CA GLY A 18 4.02 6.24 5.11
C GLY A 18 4.65 6.87 6.35
N LYS A 19 3.83 7.32 7.30
CA LYS A 19 4.28 7.87 8.58
C LYS A 19 5.18 6.90 9.36
N ILE A 20 4.83 5.61 9.36
CA ILE A 20 5.56 4.59 10.11
C ILE A 20 6.85 4.19 9.41
N VAL A 21 6.83 4.15 8.07
CA VAL A 21 8.06 4.01 7.28
C VAL A 21 9.02 5.14 7.59
N ASP A 22 8.54 6.39 7.54
CA ASP A 22 9.34 7.58 7.87
C ASP A 22 9.93 7.50 9.30
N LEU A 23 9.10 7.16 10.29
CA LEU A 23 9.53 7.00 11.69
C LEU A 23 10.68 6.00 11.86
N LEU A 24 10.62 4.88 11.14
CA LEU A 24 11.61 3.80 11.25
C LEU A 24 12.81 3.96 10.32
N THR A 25 12.74 4.90 9.38
CA THR A 25 13.76 5.10 8.34
C THR A 25 15.10 5.58 8.89
N ASP A 26 15.12 6.36 9.97
CA ASP A 26 16.39 6.85 10.59
C ASP A 26 17.33 5.72 11.03
N ARG A 27 16.86 4.49 11.08
CA ARG A 27 17.56 3.31 11.58
C ARG A 27 18.06 2.38 10.48
N VAL A 28 17.74 2.67 9.22
CA VAL A 28 18.00 1.76 8.10
C VAL A 28 18.92 2.38 7.06
N LYS A 29 19.63 1.52 6.34
CA LYS A 29 20.46 1.92 5.20
C LYS A 29 19.64 1.97 3.91
N TYR A 30 18.66 1.08 3.78
CA TYR A 30 17.85 0.90 2.58
C TYR A 30 16.36 0.89 2.87
N VAL A 31 15.58 1.61 2.05
CA VAL A 31 14.12 1.52 2.00
C VAL A 31 13.70 1.02 0.62
N VAL A 32 12.90 -0.04 0.58
CA VAL A 32 12.60 -0.80 -0.63
C VAL A 32 11.10 -0.83 -0.91
N ARG A 33 10.65 -0.29 -2.04
CA ARG A 33 9.32 -0.57 -2.60
C ARG A 33 9.40 -1.85 -3.42
N TYR A 34 8.49 -2.80 -3.16
CA TYR A 34 8.52 -4.12 -3.77
C TYR A 34 7.30 -4.44 -4.63
N GLN A 35 6.21 -3.66 -4.57
CA GLN A 35 4.99 -3.88 -5.36
C GLN A 35 4.17 -2.59 -5.52
N GLY A 36 3.12 -2.67 -6.36
CA GLY A 36 2.27 -1.54 -6.69
C GLY A 36 2.92 -0.62 -7.72
N GLY A 37 2.50 0.62 -7.74
CA GLY A 37 3.00 1.66 -8.62
C GLY A 37 2.65 3.02 -8.03
N HIS A 38 2.44 4.01 -8.90
CA HIS A 38 2.07 5.37 -8.50
C HIS A 38 0.58 5.51 -8.10
N ASN A 39 -0.14 4.40 -7.97
CA ASN A 39 -1.47 4.33 -7.32
C ASN A 39 -1.38 4.39 -5.77
N ALA A 40 -0.22 4.19 -5.18
CA ALA A 40 0.01 4.44 -3.76
C ALA A 40 -0.01 5.95 -3.46
N GLY A 41 -0.30 6.30 -2.21
CA GLY A 41 -0.24 7.67 -1.71
C GLY A 41 0.20 7.65 -0.25
N HIS A 42 1.52 7.72 -0.03
CA HIS A 42 2.11 7.76 1.30
C HIS A 42 2.26 9.22 1.73
N THR A 43 1.34 9.67 2.56
CA THR A 43 1.38 11.01 3.13
C THR A 43 2.31 11.04 4.34
N LEU A 44 3.25 11.96 4.32
CA LEU A 44 4.18 12.25 5.41
C LEU A 44 3.99 13.69 5.86
N ILE A 45 4.07 13.91 7.16
CA ILE A 45 4.10 15.26 7.75
C ILE A 45 5.38 15.36 8.55
N ILE A 46 6.30 16.20 8.06
CA ILE A 46 7.61 16.43 8.68
C ILE A 46 7.72 17.90 8.98
N ASN A 47 7.86 18.26 10.26
CA ASN A 47 7.91 19.65 10.73
C ASN A 47 6.74 20.51 10.22
N GLY A 48 5.54 19.92 10.14
CA GLY A 48 4.32 20.56 9.64
C GLY A 48 4.18 20.63 8.13
N GLU A 49 5.20 20.23 7.36
CA GLU A 49 5.15 20.21 5.90
C GLU A 49 4.63 18.85 5.39
N LYS A 50 3.56 18.91 4.59
CA LYS A 50 2.94 17.71 4.00
C LYS A 50 3.59 17.32 2.68
N THR A 51 4.08 16.10 2.59
CA THR A 51 4.60 15.48 1.36
C THR A 51 3.81 14.22 1.04
N VAL A 52 3.43 14.02 -0.22
CA VAL A 52 2.75 12.79 -0.67
C VAL A 52 3.65 12.08 -1.68
N LEU A 53 4.20 10.94 -1.28
CA LEU A 53 4.99 10.07 -2.14
C LEU A 53 4.10 8.98 -2.75
N ARG A 54 4.34 8.67 -4.01
CA ARG A 54 3.53 7.71 -4.78
C ARG A 54 4.34 6.51 -5.24
N LEU A 55 5.42 6.77 -5.96
CA LEU A 55 6.31 5.76 -6.54
C LEU A 55 7.64 5.66 -5.79
N ILE A 56 8.20 6.82 -5.43
CA ILE A 56 9.46 6.91 -4.71
C ILE A 56 9.28 6.43 -3.26
N PRO A 57 10.18 5.57 -2.74
CA PRO A 57 10.11 5.12 -1.34
C PRO A 57 10.17 6.27 -0.33
N SER A 58 9.43 6.14 0.78
CA SER A 58 9.31 7.18 1.81
C SER A 58 10.66 7.56 2.46
N GLY A 59 11.64 6.66 2.42
CA GLY A 59 13.01 6.92 2.88
C GLY A 59 13.75 8.02 2.13
N MET A 60 13.25 8.47 0.98
CA MET A 60 13.89 9.53 0.19
C MET A 60 14.01 10.87 0.93
N LEU A 61 13.14 11.11 1.92
CA LEU A 61 13.20 12.33 2.73
C LEU A 61 14.35 12.33 3.77
N HIS A 62 15.04 11.19 3.95
CA HIS A 62 16.17 11.03 4.85
C HIS A 62 17.49 11.01 4.07
N PRO A 63 18.45 11.94 4.34
CA PRO A 63 19.60 12.17 3.47
C PRO A 63 20.59 10.99 3.37
N ASN A 64 20.63 10.12 4.39
CA ASN A 64 21.60 9.03 4.50
C ASN A 64 21.06 7.67 4.05
N VAL A 65 19.86 7.65 3.47
CA VAL A 65 19.15 6.42 3.09
C VAL A 65 19.14 6.26 1.57
N THR A 66 19.43 5.06 1.10
CA THR A 66 19.30 4.67 -0.30
C THR A 66 17.92 4.06 -0.51
N CYS A 67 17.20 4.53 -1.50
CA CYS A 67 15.87 4.07 -1.86
C CYS A 67 15.92 3.15 -3.06
N LEU A 68 15.25 2.01 -2.95
CA LEU A 68 15.26 0.97 -3.98
C LEU A 68 13.84 0.73 -4.51
N ILE A 69 13.69 0.67 -5.82
CA ILE A 69 12.48 0.23 -6.50
C ILE A 69 12.73 -1.17 -7.05
N GLY A 70 12.12 -2.18 -6.42
CA GLY A 70 12.25 -3.58 -6.80
C GLY A 70 11.43 -3.93 -8.04
N ASN A 71 11.75 -5.04 -8.67
CA ASN A 71 11.16 -5.54 -9.93
C ASN A 71 9.65 -5.82 -9.87
N GLY A 72 9.06 -5.87 -8.68
CA GLY A 72 7.61 -6.02 -8.50
C GLY A 72 6.82 -4.73 -8.67
N VAL A 73 7.48 -3.57 -8.72
CA VAL A 73 6.84 -2.27 -8.94
C VAL A 73 6.64 -2.01 -10.43
N VAL A 74 5.45 -1.55 -10.81
CA VAL A 74 5.18 -1.06 -12.16
C VAL A 74 5.46 0.44 -12.21
N VAL A 75 6.38 0.85 -13.09
CA VAL A 75 6.96 2.20 -13.13
C VAL A 75 6.36 3.00 -14.27
N SER A 76 5.69 4.10 -13.97
CA SER A 76 5.33 5.11 -14.96
C SER A 76 6.50 6.10 -15.09
N PRO A 77 7.17 6.16 -16.25
CA PRO A 77 8.28 7.11 -16.48
C PRO A 77 7.89 8.56 -16.22
N GLU A 78 6.75 8.98 -16.74
CA GLU A 78 6.21 10.33 -16.54
C GLU A 78 5.94 10.65 -15.07
N ALA A 79 5.26 9.74 -14.36
CA ALA A 79 4.95 9.94 -12.94
C ALA A 79 6.21 9.97 -12.08
N LEU A 80 7.22 9.14 -12.41
CA LEU A 80 8.51 9.15 -11.73
C LEU A 80 9.22 10.48 -11.89
N MET A 81 9.34 10.96 -13.13
CA MET A 81 10.01 12.24 -13.41
C MET A 81 9.33 13.41 -12.75
N LYS A 82 7.99 13.42 -12.74
CA LYS A 82 7.21 14.45 -12.02
C LYS A 82 7.49 14.44 -10.53
N GLU A 83 7.42 13.27 -9.89
CA GLU A 83 7.66 13.12 -8.45
C GLU A 83 9.11 13.47 -8.08
N MET A 84 10.09 13.07 -8.92
CA MET A 84 11.49 13.48 -8.76
C MET A 84 11.65 15.00 -8.82
N GLY A 85 11.06 15.65 -9.83
CA GLY A 85 11.12 17.10 -9.98
C GLY A 85 10.52 17.86 -8.79
N GLU A 86 9.40 17.38 -8.23
CA GLU A 86 8.78 17.93 -7.02
C GLU A 86 9.72 17.84 -5.80
N LEU A 87 10.45 16.73 -5.64
CA LEU A 87 11.40 16.54 -4.56
C LEU A 87 12.71 17.32 -4.76
N GLU A 88 13.24 17.31 -5.99
CA GLU A 88 14.48 18.03 -6.34
C GLU A 88 14.30 19.54 -6.21
N SER A 89 13.12 20.09 -6.52
CA SER A 89 12.82 21.53 -6.29
C SER A 89 12.88 21.93 -4.83
N ARG A 90 12.80 20.97 -3.92
CA ARG A 90 12.94 21.16 -2.46
C ARG A 90 14.36 20.81 -1.96
N GLY A 91 15.32 20.64 -2.86
CA GLY A 91 16.72 20.35 -2.53
C GLY A 91 17.01 18.88 -2.17
N ILE A 92 16.07 17.97 -2.40
CA ILE A 92 16.27 16.53 -2.13
C ILE A 92 17.02 15.90 -3.31
N LYS A 93 18.16 15.30 -3.05
CA LYS A 93 19.04 14.68 -4.06
C LYS A 93 18.51 13.29 -4.46
N VAL A 94 17.46 13.26 -5.29
CA VAL A 94 16.79 12.00 -5.65
C VAL A 94 17.70 11.09 -6.48
N ARG A 95 18.31 11.62 -7.55
CA ARG A 95 19.10 10.82 -8.52
C ARG A 95 20.34 10.17 -7.91
N GLU A 96 20.87 10.73 -6.83
CA GLU A 96 22.06 10.17 -6.15
C GLU A 96 21.71 8.97 -5.26
N ARG A 97 20.41 8.81 -4.90
CA ARG A 97 19.99 7.87 -3.86
C ARG A 97 18.81 6.96 -4.26
N LEU A 98 18.24 7.14 -5.44
CA LEU A 98 17.21 6.27 -5.99
C LEU A 98 17.83 5.26 -6.96
N LEU A 99 17.62 3.97 -6.70
CA LEU A 99 18.02 2.89 -7.60
C LEU A 99 16.79 2.08 -8.02
N ILE A 100 16.76 1.64 -9.26
CA ILE A 100 15.61 0.98 -9.89
C ILE A 100 16.06 -0.34 -10.52
N SER A 101 15.29 -1.41 -10.31
CA SER A 101 15.52 -2.67 -11.00
C SER A 101 15.22 -2.54 -12.50
N GLU A 102 16.14 -3.01 -13.36
CA GLU A 102 15.91 -3.10 -14.80
C GLU A 102 14.68 -3.95 -15.18
N ALA A 103 14.29 -4.88 -14.31
CA ALA A 103 13.17 -5.80 -14.52
C ALA A 103 11.80 -5.19 -14.15
N CYS A 104 11.72 -3.94 -13.69
CA CYS A 104 10.46 -3.25 -13.46
C CYS A 104 9.67 -3.10 -14.75
N PRO A 105 8.39 -3.52 -14.82
CA PRO A 105 7.54 -3.23 -15.96
C PRO A 105 7.25 -1.73 -16.06
N LEU A 106 7.15 -1.21 -17.27
CA LEU A 106 6.77 0.17 -17.54
C LEU A 106 5.25 0.30 -17.64
N ILE A 107 4.71 1.40 -17.10
CA ILE A 107 3.36 1.87 -17.40
C ILE A 107 3.47 2.93 -18.50
N LEU A 108 2.84 2.66 -19.63
CA LEU A 108 2.83 3.53 -20.79
C LEU A 108 1.41 4.01 -21.11
N PRO A 109 1.21 5.03 -21.97
CA PRO A 109 -0.10 5.62 -22.21
C PRO A 109 -1.20 4.63 -22.60
N TYR A 110 -0.89 3.56 -23.31
CA TYR A 110 -1.88 2.55 -23.70
C TYR A 110 -2.40 1.73 -22.51
N HIS A 111 -1.62 1.57 -21.43
CA HIS A 111 -2.10 0.96 -20.18
C HIS A 111 -3.15 1.86 -19.51
N VAL A 112 -2.91 3.15 -19.48
CA VAL A 112 -3.85 4.14 -18.92
C VAL A 112 -5.13 4.18 -19.76
N ALA A 113 -5.02 4.26 -21.09
CA ALA A 113 -6.15 4.24 -22.00
C ALA A 113 -7.00 2.96 -21.82
N MET A 114 -6.35 1.80 -21.69
CA MET A 114 -7.04 0.53 -21.47
C MET A 114 -7.73 0.46 -20.12
N ASP A 115 -7.11 0.96 -19.05
CA ASP A 115 -7.70 1.01 -17.69
C ASP A 115 -9.01 1.84 -17.71
N HIS A 116 -8.96 3.03 -18.30
CA HIS A 116 -10.16 3.88 -18.48
C HIS A 116 -11.23 3.23 -19.36
N ALA A 117 -10.85 2.62 -20.48
CA ALA A 117 -11.80 2.00 -21.39
C ALA A 117 -12.53 0.81 -20.73
N ARG A 118 -11.82 -0.01 -19.96
CA ARG A 118 -12.38 -1.14 -19.20
C ARG A 118 -13.35 -0.69 -18.12
N GLU A 119 -12.97 0.30 -17.30
CA GLU A 119 -13.84 0.85 -16.26
C GLU A 119 -15.12 1.47 -16.85
N ALA A 120 -14.99 2.23 -17.94
CA ALA A 120 -16.15 2.80 -18.64
C ALA A 120 -17.08 1.72 -19.19
N ALA A 121 -16.55 0.65 -19.77
CA ALA A 121 -17.34 -0.47 -20.31
C ALA A 121 -18.09 -1.26 -19.22
N LEU A 122 -17.51 -1.39 -18.01
CA LEU A 122 -18.14 -2.05 -16.88
C LEU A 122 -19.27 -1.22 -16.24
N GLY A 123 -19.26 0.09 -16.38
CA GLY A 123 -20.27 0.99 -15.85
C GLY A 123 -20.51 0.79 -14.35
N LYS A 124 -21.73 0.39 -13.95
CA LYS A 124 -22.07 0.15 -12.54
C LYS A 124 -21.31 -1.03 -11.90
N LYS A 125 -20.73 -1.90 -12.70
CA LYS A 125 -19.93 -3.05 -12.24
C LYS A 125 -18.44 -2.75 -12.21
N ALA A 126 -18.05 -1.48 -12.43
CA ALA A 126 -16.67 -1.04 -12.39
C ALA A 126 -16.00 -1.42 -11.04
N ILE A 127 -14.74 -1.82 -11.10
CA ILE A 127 -13.94 -2.16 -9.91
C ILE A 127 -13.67 -0.91 -9.08
N GLY A 128 -13.60 0.24 -9.74
CA GLY A 128 -13.25 1.52 -9.12
C GLY A 128 -11.75 1.71 -9.07
N THR A 129 -11.04 1.40 -10.14
CA THR A 129 -9.59 1.57 -10.26
C THR A 129 -9.17 3.03 -10.10
N THR A 130 -7.88 3.27 -10.00
CA THR A 130 -7.33 4.64 -9.97
C THR A 130 -7.18 5.25 -11.37
N GLY A 131 -7.45 4.48 -12.44
CA GLY A 131 -7.28 4.92 -13.83
C GLY A 131 -5.83 5.17 -14.24
N ARG A 132 -4.87 4.53 -13.56
CA ARG A 132 -3.43 4.78 -13.77
C ARG A 132 -2.70 3.69 -14.55
N GLY A 133 -3.43 2.77 -15.14
CA GLY A 133 -2.86 1.70 -15.95
C GLY A 133 -2.13 0.60 -15.15
N ILE A 134 -2.32 0.54 -13.84
CA ILE A 134 -1.65 -0.44 -12.97
C ILE A 134 -2.01 -1.87 -13.37
N GLY A 135 -3.31 -2.18 -13.48
CA GLY A 135 -3.81 -3.50 -13.86
C GLY A 135 -3.30 -3.97 -15.21
N PRO A 136 -3.51 -3.18 -16.28
CA PRO A 136 -2.98 -3.53 -17.60
C PRO A 136 -1.47 -3.73 -17.65
N ALA A 137 -0.67 -2.98 -16.86
CA ALA A 137 0.78 -3.18 -16.81
C ALA A 137 1.16 -4.51 -16.14
N TYR A 138 0.48 -4.92 -15.07
CA TYR A 138 0.68 -6.25 -14.48
C TYR A 138 0.19 -7.37 -15.40
N GLU A 139 -0.90 -7.18 -16.13
CA GLU A 139 -1.38 -8.10 -17.16
C GLU A 139 -0.28 -8.35 -18.22
N ASP A 140 0.33 -7.29 -18.71
CA ASP A 140 1.41 -7.39 -19.69
C ASP A 140 2.65 -8.09 -19.13
N LYS A 141 2.99 -7.83 -17.87
CA LYS A 141 4.08 -8.55 -17.16
C LYS A 141 3.84 -10.05 -17.18
N VAL A 142 2.64 -10.51 -16.79
CA VAL A 142 2.29 -11.92 -16.70
C VAL A 142 2.16 -12.55 -18.10
N ALA A 143 1.63 -11.80 -19.08
CA ALA A 143 1.56 -12.19 -20.48
C ALA A 143 2.94 -12.21 -21.17
N ARG A 144 3.99 -11.70 -20.53
CA ARG A 144 5.38 -11.64 -21.04
C ARG A 144 5.54 -10.79 -22.30
N ARG A 145 4.69 -9.76 -22.47
CA ARG A 145 4.74 -8.82 -23.61
C ARG A 145 5.06 -7.38 -23.16
N GLY A 146 5.06 -7.11 -21.84
CA GLY A 146 5.32 -5.78 -21.31
C GLY A 146 6.74 -5.30 -21.57
N LEU A 147 6.87 -3.99 -21.81
CA LEU A 147 8.18 -3.32 -21.81
C LEU A 147 8.65 -3.10 -20.37
N ARG A 148 9.95 -3.20 -20.17
CA ARG A 148 10.61 -3.05 -18.88
C ARG A 148 11.56 -1.87 -18.89
N VAL A 149 12.00 -1.44 -17.70
CA VAL A 149 13.02 -0.40 -17.55
C VAL A 149 14.30 -0.75 -18.33
N GLY A 150 14.73 -2.01 -18.31
CA GLY A 150 15.90 -2.49 -19.07
C GLY A 150 15.78 -2.32 -20.59
N ASP A 151 14.57 -2.29 -21.15
CA ASP A 151 14.40 -2.05 -22.58
C ASP A 151 14.78 -0.62 -23.01
N LEU A 152 14.83 0.33 -22.06
CA LEU A 152 15.22 1.72 -22.33
C LEU A 152 16.69 1.88 -22.75
N PHE A 153 17.55 0.88 -22.49
CA PHE A 153 18.96 0.91 -22.90
C PHE A 153 19.16 0.80 -24.41
N ASN A 154 18.15 0.30 -25.14
CA ASN A 154 18.22 0.14 -26.59
C ASN A 154 16.99 0.73 -27.27
N LYS A 155 17.15 1.94 -27.84
CA LYS A 155 16.04 2.72 -28.44
C LYS A 155 15.39 1.97 -29.62
N GLU A 156 16.17 1.33 -30.46
CA GLU A 156 15.68 0.62 -31.64
C GLU A 156 14.83 -0.59 -31.23
N ALA A 157 15.33 -1.41 -30.31
CA ALA A 157 14.62 -2.56 -29.78
C ALA A 157 13.36 -2.14 -28.99
N PHE A 158 13.44 -1.04 -28.23
CA PHE A 158 12.28 -0.47 -27.55
C PHE A 158 11.21 -0.02 -28.54
N ALA A 159 11.60 0.71 -29.58
CA ALA A 159 10.70 1.21 -30.62
C ALA A 159 9.96 0.08 -31.34
N GLU A 160 10.65 -1.00 -31.69
CA GLU A 160 10.05 -2.19 -32.31
C GLU A 160 9.03 -2.86 -31.38
N LYS A 161 9.41 -3.11 -30.11
CA LYS A 161 8.51 -3.70 -29.11
C LYS A 161 7.28 -2.81 -28.87
N LEU A 162 7.49 -1.49 -28.76
CA LEU A 162 6.40 -0.53 -28.56
C LEU A 162 5.43 -0.55 -29.75
N LYS A 163 5.93 -0.60 -30.98
CA LYS A 163 5.10 -0.68 -32.18
C LYS A 163 4.21 -1.92 -32.15
N ASN A 164 4.79 -3.07 -31.89
CA ASN A 164 4.07 -4.33 -31.87
C ASN A 164 2.97 -4.37 -30.79
N ILE A 165 3.28 -3.85 -29.58
CA ILE A 165 2.29 -3.86 -28.49
C ILE A 165 1.20 -2.82 -28.70
N LEU A 166 1.52 -1.67 -29.31
CA LEU A 166 0.53 -0.66 -29.66
C LEU A 166 -0.44 -1.12 -30.74
N GLU A 167 0.00 -1.89 -31.74
CA GLU A 167 -0.91 -2.52 -32.70
C GLU A 167 -1.97 -3.37 -32.01
N TYR A 168 -1.57 -4.18 -31.02
CA TYR A 168 -2.47 -5.02 -30.24
C TYR A 168 -3.45 -4.19 -29.38
N TYR A 169 -2.96 -3.19 -28.65
CA TYR A 169 -3.81 -2.36 -27.78
C TYR A 169 -4.71 -1.42 -28.57
N ASN A 170 -4.20 -0.78 -29.63
CA ASN A 170 -4.99 0.11 -30.47
C ASN A 170 -6.09 -0.65 -31.20
N PHE A 171 -5.85 -1.90 -31.61
CA PHE A 171 -6.92 -2.74 -32.14
C PHE A 171 -8.08 -2.89 -31.15
N GLN A 172 -7.80 -3.14 -29.88
CA GLN A 172 -8.83 -3.26 -28.84
C GLN A 172 -9.49 -1.92 -28.53
N LEU A 173 -8.70 -0.87 -28.31
CA LEU A 173 -9.22 0.47 -28.01
C LEU A 173 -10.20 0.95 -29.09
N VAL A 174 -9.81 0.87 -30.36
CA VAL A 174 -10.62 1.36 -31.48
C VAL A 174 -11.77 0.41 -31.81
N ASN A 175 -11.50 -0.91 -31.96
CA ASN A 175 -12.48 -1.83 -32.52
C ASN A 175 -13.44 -2.39 -31.48
N TYR A 176 -12.99 -2.58 -30.22
CA TYR A 176 -13.82 -3.12 -29.17
C TYR A 176 -14.40 -2.04 -28.26
N TYR A 177 -13.54 -1.18 -27.69
CA TYR A 177 -13.96 -0.15 -26.74
C TYR A 177 -14.48 1.13 -27.40
N LYS A 178 -14.23 1.34 -28.72
CA LYS A 178 -14.68 2.53 -29.46
C LYS A 178 -14.11 3.84 -28.91
N VAL A 179 -12.86 3.80 -28.46
CA VAL A 179 -12.09 4.96 -28.01
C VAL A 179 -10.90 5.23 -28.93
N GLU A 180 -10.25 6.37 -28.77
CA GLU A 180 -9.12 6.77 -29.60
C GLU A 180 -7.91 5.86 -29.45
N ALA A 181 -7.15 5.72 -30.53
CA ALA A 181 -5.87 5.04 -30.55
C ALA A 181 -4.82 5.87 -29.81
N VAL A 182 -3.85 5.20 -29.20
CA VAL A 182 -2.66 5.84 -28.62
C VAL A 182 -1.63 6.06 -29.72
N ASP A 183 -1.09 7.29 -29.78
CA ASP A 183 -0.10 7.67 -30.78
C ASP A 183 1.26 7.04 -30.50
N TYR A 184 1.80 6.32 -31.47
CA TYR A 184 3.08 5.62 -31.37
C TYR A 184 4.26 6.60 -31.27
N GLN A 185 4.33 7.59 -32.20
CA GLN A 185 5.49 8.47 -32.27
C GLN A 185 5.59 9.34 -31.04
N LYS A 186 4.47 9.91 -30.59
CA LYS A 186 4.42 10.70 -29.38
C LYS A 186 4.84 9.87 -28.16
N THR A 187 4.34 8.63 -28.03
CA THR A 187 4.69 7.74 -26.92
C THR A 187 6.18 7.42 -26.90
N LEU A 188 6.76 7.13 -28.08
CA LEU A 188 8.18 6.85 -28.22
C LEU A 188 9.03 8.07 -27.84
N ASP A 189 8.71 9.24 -28.37
CA ASP A 189 9.46 10.47 -28.14
C ASP A 189 9.42 10.90 -26.68
N ASP A 190 8.24 10.87 -26.07
CA ASP A 190 8.06 11.23 -24.64
C ASP A 190 8.88 10.31 -23.72
N VAL A 191 8.91 9.02 -23.99
CA VAL A 191 9.68 8.05 -23.17
C VAL A 191 11.18 8.21 -23.40
N MET A 192 11.61 8.35 -24.67
CA MET A 192 13.03 8.48 -24.99
C MET A 192 13.63 9.78 -24.50
N ALA A 193 12.86 10.85 -24.36
CA ALA A 193 13.32 12.12 -23.80
C ALA A 193 13.80 12.01 -22.33
N ILE A 194 13.34 11.00 -21.60
CA ILE A 194 13.65 10.78 -20.18
C ILE A 194 14.39 9.46 -19.93
N ALA A 195 14.64 8.66 -20.96
CA ALA A 195 15.23 7.33 -20.85
C ALA A 195 16.60 7.35 -20.16
N ASP A 196 17.48 8.29 -20.54
CA ASP A 196 18.83 8.40 -19.98
C ASP A 196 18.83 8.69 -18.47
N VAL A 197 17.87 9.48 -18.00
CA VAL A 197 17.73 9.75 -16.56
C VAL A 197 17.33 8.48 -15.81
N ILE A 198 16.40 7.69 -16.35
CA ILE A 198 15.91 6.47 -15.71
C ILE A 198 16.98 5.38 -15.76
N THR A 199 17.62 5.17 -16.90
CA THR A 199 18.69 4.17 -17.06
C THR A 199 19.92 4.48 -16.19
N GLY A 200 20.20 5.75 -15.93
CA GLY A 200 21.24 6.18 -15.00
C GLY A 200 21.01 5.78 -13.53
N MET A 201 19.79 5.40 -13.17
CA MET A 201 19.42 4.92 -11.83
C MET A 201 19.26 3.39 -11.77
N VAL A 202 19.49 2.67 -12.86
CA VAL A 202 19.35 1.21 -12.89
C VAL A 202 20.47 0.52 -12.11
N ALA A 203 20.08 -0.46 -11.30
CA ALA A 203 21.03 -1.26 -10.51
C ALA A 203 20.49 -2.68 -10.27
N ASP A 204 21.40 -3.60 -9.93
CA ASP A 204 21.04 -4.94 -9.47
C ASP A 204 20.58 -4.90 -8.00
N ILE A 205 19.29 -4.69 -7.82
CA ILE A 205 18.66 -4.56 -6.51
C ILE A 205 18.83 -5.82 -5.67
N THR A 206 18.75 -7.01 -6.28
CA THR A 206 18.91 -8.28 -5.59
C THR A 206 20.31 -8.43 -4.96
N THR A 207 21.36 -8.12 -5.74
CA THR A 207 22.74 -8.16 -5.25
C THR A 207 23.00 -7.10 -4.17
N ILE A 208 22.45 -5.90 -4.32
CA ILE A 208 22.55 -4.84 -3.30
C ILE A 208 21.94 -5.31 -1.97
N LEU A 209 20.75 -5.89 -2.00
CA LEU A 209 20.03 -6.34 -0.81
C LEU A 209 20.74 -7.52 -0.12
N ASP A 210 21.27 -8.49 -0.89
CA ASP A 210 22.02 -9.61 -0.31
C ASP A 210 23.34 -9.13 0.33
N THR A 211 24.01 -8.17 -0.30
CA THR A 211 25.22 -7.55 0.23
C THR A 211 24.93 -6.78 1.52
N ALA A 212 23.87 -5.97 1.54
CA ALA A 212 23.44 -5.23 2.73
C ALA A 212 23.18 -6.17 3.91
N ARG A 213 22.43 -7.26 3.66
CA ARG A 213 22.17 -8.29 4.66
C ARG A 213 23.45 -8.92 5.22
N LYS A 214 24.39 -9.31 4.34
CA LYS A 214 25.67 -9.91 4.73
C LYS A 214 26.53 -8.95 5.55
N ASN A 215 26.45 -7.66 5.25
CA ASN A 215 27.14 -6.60 5.98
C ASN A 215 26.46 -6.24 7.32
N GLY A 216 25.31 -6.86 7.63
CA GLY A 216 24.58 -6.58 8.86
C GLY A 216 23.88 -5.22 8.86
N GLU A 217 23.53 -4.69 7.70
CA GLU A 217 22.79 -3.45 7.56
C GLU A 217 21.29 -3.69 7.74
N HIS A 218 20.58 -2.71 8.31
CA HIS A 218 19.12 -2.75 8.42
C HIS A 218 18.48 -2.38 7.10
N ILE A 219 17.42 -3.14 6.73
CA ILE A 219 16.63 -2.96 5.51
C ILE A 219 15.16 -2.82 5.89
N LEU A 220 14.47 -1.83 5.29
CA LEU A 220 13.04 -1.61 5.48
C LEU A 220 12.30 -1.84 4.15
N PHE A 221 11.36 -2.77 4.13
CA PHE A 221 10.50 -3.03 2.99
C PHE A 221 9.17 -2.29 3.17
N GLU A 222 8.86 -1.41 2.24
CA GLU A 222 7.68 -0.56 2.25
C GLU A 222 6.61 -1.12 1.31
N GLY A 223 5.54 -1.69 1.89
CA GLY A 223 4.37 -2.15 1.16
C GLY A 223 3.42 -1.02 0.77
N ALA A 224 2.63 -1.25 -0.25
CA ALA A 224 1.55 -0.38 -0.68
C ALA A 224 0.20 -1.13 -0.60
N GLN A 225 -0.91 -0.38 -0.60
CA GLN A 225 -2.26 -0.91 -0.41
C GLN A 225 -2.41 -1.67 0.93
N GLY A 226 -3.13 -2.78 0.98
CA GLY A 226 -3.35 -3.59 2.18
C GLY A 226 -3.63 -5.04 1.84
N THR A 227 -3.51 -5.92 2.83
CA THR A 227 -3.63 -7.38 2.65
C THR A 227 -4.95 -7.81 2.02
N MET A 228 -6.07 -7.15 2.41
CA MET A 228 -7.39 -7.48 1.87
C MET A 228 -7.59 -7.01 0.42
N LEU A 229 -6.62 -6.30 -0.13
CA LEU A 229 -6.55 -5.89 -1.54
C LEU A 229 -5.53 -6.71 -2.35
N ASP A 230 -4.93 -7.75 -1.78
CA ASP A 230 -3.98 -8.63 -2.49
C ASP A 230 -4.67 -9.34 -3.65
N ILE A 231 -3.98 -9.45 -4.80
CA ILE A 231 -4.55 -10.04 -6.01
C ILE A 231 -4.97 -11.50 -5.83
N ASP A 232 -4.24 -12.27 -5.02
CA ASP A 232 -4.49 -13.70 -4.81
C ASP A 232 -5.36 -13.97 -3.57
N HIS A 233 -5.19 -13.18 -2.51
CA HIS A 233 -5.75 -13.47 -1.19
C HIS A 233 -6.77 -12.43 -0.71
N GLY A 234 -6.94 -11.34 -1.44
CA GLY A 234 -7.90 -10.28 -1.12
C GLY A 234 -9.33 -10.60 -1.58
N THR A 235 -10.18 -9.60 -1.52
CA THR A 235 -11.59 -9.67 -1.90
C THR A 235 -11.78 -9.59 -3.42
N TYR A 236 -11.18 -10.52 -4.17
CA TYR A 236 -11.25 -10.57 -5.63
C TYR A 236 -12.69 -10.61 -6.16
N PRO A 237 -13.08 -9.80 -7.18
CA PRO A 237 -12.22 -9.01 -8.06
C PRO A 237 -11.93 -7.58 -7.56
N TYR A 238 -12.41 -7.18 -6.39
CA TYR A 238 -12.25 -5.84 -5.83
C TYR A 238 -10.91 -5.73 -5.08
N VAL A 239 -9.82 -5.85 -5.82
CA VAL A 239 -8.43 -5.91 -5.32
C VAL A 239 -7.53 -5.05 -6.19
N THR A 240 -6.29 -4.80 -5.73
CA THR A 240 -5.21 -4.30 -6.58
C THR A 240 -4.62 -5.44 -7.42
N SER A 241 -3.89 -5.12 -8.47
CA SER A 241 -3.30 -6.12 -9.37
C SER A 241 -1.92 -6.61 -8.93
N SER A 242 -1.54 -6.38 -7.68
CA SER A 242 -0.24 -6.77 -7.13
C SER A 242 -0.37 -7.60 -5.85
N ASN A 243 0.71 -8.32 -5.49
CA ASN A 243 0.80 -9.02 -4.22
C ASN A 243 1.23 -8.05 -3.11
N THR A 244 0.27 -7.71 -2.24
CA THR A 244 0.44 -6.77 -1.12
C THR A 244 0.94 -7.44 0.14
N THR A 245 0.99 -8.78 0.16
CA THR A 245 1.42 -9.59 1.29
C THR A 245 2.93 -9.60 1.46
N ALA A 246 3.41 -10.06 2.61
CA ALA A 246 4.84 -10.20 2.91
C ALA A 246 5.57 -11.12 1.90
N GLY A 247 4.87 -12.13 1.33
CA GLY A 247 5.39 -12.98 0.26
C GLY A 247 5.78 -12.17 -0.99
N GLY A 248 5.10 -11.05 -1.24
CA GLY A 248 5.40 -10.12 -2.33
C GLY A 248 6.78 -9.47 -2.23
N VAL A 249 7.38 -9.39 -1.04
CA VAL A 249 8.74 -8.88 -0.86
C VAL A 249 9.75 -9.73 -1.62
N ALA A 250 9.66 -11.05 -1.47
CA ALA A 250 10.60 -11.96 -2.13
C ALA A 250 10.50 -11.89 -3.66
N THR A 251 9.28 -11.94 -4.20
CA THR A 251 9.06 -11.91 -5.65
C THR A 251 9.31 -10.53 -6.25
N GLY A 252 9.07 -9.46 -5.49
CA GLY A 252 9.12 -8.08 -5.97
C GLY A 252 10.44 -7.36 -5.75
N SER A 253 11.39 -7.96 -4.99
CA SER A 253 12.72 -7.37 -4.75
C SER A 253 13.88 -8.35 -4.96
N GLY A 254 13.59 -9.66 -5.10
CA GLY A 254 14.60 -10.71 -5.14
C GLY A 254 15.22 -11.03 -3.77
N PHE A 255 14.71 -10.46 -2.67
CA PHE A 255 15.18 -10.75 -1.33
C PHE A 255 14.65 -12.11 -0.84
N GLY A 256 15.53 -12.99 -0.40
CA GLY A 256 15.14 -14.35 0.00
C GLY A 256 14.13 -14.37 1.16
N PRO A 257 13.01 -15.13 1.07
CA PRO A 257 11.91 -15.04 2.05
C PRO A 257 12.32 -15.47 3.47
N ARG A 258 13.33 -16.33 3.62
CA ARG A 258 13.87 -16.74 4.93
C ARG A 258 14.68 -15.66 5.63
N ASN A 259 14.97 -14.56 4.97
CA ASN A 259 15.73 -13.44 5.50
C ASN A 259 14.83 -12.29 5.98
N LEU A 260 13.50 -12.47 5.98
CA LEU A 260 12.56 -11.52 6.56
C LEU A 260 12.49 -11.77 8.08
N ASP A 261 12.98 -10.82 8.86
CA ASP A 261 13.12 -10.98 10.31
C ASP A 261 11.87 -10.54 11.06
N TYR A 262 11.18 -9.50 10.57
CA TYR A 262 10.03 -8.93 11.25
C TYR A 262 8.99 -8.40 10.26
N VAL A 263 7.73 -8.70 10.50
CA VAL A 263 6.60 -8.19 9.72
C VAL A 263 5.73 -7.31 10.61
N LEU A 264 5.77 -6.00 10.39
CA LEU A 264 4.93 -5.01 11.07
C LEU A 264 3.66 -4.78 10.26
N GLY A 265 2.53 -5.25 10.78
CA GLY A 265 1.20 -5.01 10.20
C GLY A 265 0.66 -3.64 10.65
N ILE A 266 0.35 -2.77 9.70
CA ILE A 266 -0.30 -1.50 10.05
C ILE A 266 -1.81 -1.70 10.04
N ILE A 267 -2.46 -1.31 11.14
CA ILE A 267 -3.91 -1.32 11.35
C ILE A 267 -4.38 0.08 11.77
N LYS A 268 -5.60 0.43 11.41
CA LYS A 268 -6.33 1.51 12.07
C LYS A 268 -7.09 0.97 13.27
N ALA A 269 -7.40 1.81 14.24
CA ALA A 269 -8.29 1.47 15.35
C ALA A 269 -9.75 1.17 14.89
N TYR A 270 -10.04 1.37 13.63
CA TYR A 270 -11.30 1.05 12.93
C TYR A 270 -10.96 0.59 11.50
N CYS A 271 -11.94 0.31 10.67
CA CYS A 271 -11.70 -0.09 9.28
C CYS A 271 -12.15 0.99 8.29
N THR A 272 -11.42 1.10 7.18
CA THR A 272 -11.84 1.91 6.04
C THR A 272 -11.62 1.17 4.73
N ARG A 273 -12.46 1.44 3.73
CA ARG A 273 -12.30 0.90 2.38
C ARG A 273 -12.61 1.97 1.33
N VAL A 274 -11.85 2.00 0.25
CA VAL A 274 -12.13 2.80 -0.95
C VAL A 274 -12.63 1.89 -2.06
N GLY A 275 -13.62 2.36 -2.84
CA GLY A 275 -14.16 1.62 -3.98
C GLY A 275 -15.16 0.53 -3.63
N GLY A 276 -15.42 -0.32 -4.60
CA GLY A 276 -16.38 -1.42 -4.49
C GLY A 276 -15.90 -2.60 -3.66
N GLY A 277 -16.77 -3.60 -3.54
CA GLY A 277 -16.47 -4.85 -2.87
C GLY A 277 -16.98 -4.95 -1.44
N PRO A 278 -16.91 -6.15 -0.84
CA PRO A 278 -17.48 -6.43 0.46
C PRO A 278 -16.75 -5.68 1.59
N PHE A 279 -17.52 -5.24 2.59
CA PHE A 279 -17.04 -4.58 3.78
C PHE A 279 -17.99 -4.86 4.93
N THR A 280 -17.83 -6.00 5.59
CA THR A 280 -18.79 -6.55 6.56
C THR A 280 -19.07 -5.63 7.74
N THR A 281 -18.08 -4.87 8.19
CA THR A 281 -18.22 -3.96 9.34
C THR A 281 -18.61 -2.53 8.94
N GLU A 282 -18.99 -2.29 7.68
CA GLU A 282 -19.38 -0.96 7.20
C GLU A 282 -20.56 -0.37 7.98
N LEU A 283 -20.46 0.91 8.29
CA LEU A 283 -21.45 1.68 9.03
C LEU A 283 -22.13 2.69 8.10
N PHE A 284 -23.47 2.70 8.15
CA PHE A 284 -24.31 3.60 7.35
C PHE A 284 -25.07 4.61 8.22
N ASP A 285 -24.72 4.67 9.51
CA ASP A 285 -25.33 5.50 10.53
C ASP A 285 -24.48 6.73 10.91
N ASP A 286 -24.95 7.49 11.88
CA ASP A 286 -24.25 8.67 12.41
C ASP A 286 -22.86 8.34 12.98
N VAL A 287 -22.68 7.12 13.50
CA VAL A 287 -21.38 6.65 14.00
C VAL A 287 -20.36 6.55 12.86
N GLY A 288 -20.75 5.94 11.74
CA GLY A 288 -19.93 5.86 10.54
C GLY A 288 -19.57 7.24 9.98
N ALA A 289 -20.54 8.15 9.95
CA ALA A 289 -20.35 9.54 9.52
C ALA A 289 -19.37 10.29 10.45
N GLU A 290 -19.47 10.10 11.76
CA GLU A 290 -18.60 10.75 12.74
C GLU A 290 -17.15 10.20 12.67
N ILE A 291 -16.97 8.89 12.49
CA ILE A 291 -15.64 8.28 12.24
C ILE A 291 -15.02 8.89 10.97
N ALA A 292 -15.78 8.97 9.89
CA ALA A 292 -15.32 9.56 8.63
C ALA A 292 -14.90 11.03 8.78
N ARG A 293 -15.69 11.81 9.50
CA ARG A 293 -15.45 13.23 9.76
C ARG A 293 -14.19 13.43 10.62
N LYS A 294 -14.10 12.76 11.77
CA LYS A 294 -12.96 12.86 12.69
C LYS A 294 -11.69 12.33 12.07
N GLY A 295 -11.78 11.21 11.36
CA GLY A 295 -10.67 10.58 10.66
C GLY A 295 -10.22 11.32 9.41
N ASN A 296 -10.98 12.32 8.94
CA ASN A 296 -10.76 12.97 7.63
C ASN A 296 -10.56 11.91 6.53
N GLU A 297 -11.55 10.99 6.42
CA GLU A 297 -11.41 9.77 5.62
C GLU A 297 -11.68 10.02 4.14
N PHE A 298 -10.67 10.60 3.46
CA PHE A 298 -10.63 10.80 2.02
C PHE A 298 -9.35 10.19 1.44
N GLY A 299 -9.44 9.61 0.24
CA GLY A 299 -8.30 9.01 -0.45
C GLY A 299 -7.22 10.03 -0.79
N ALA A 300 -5.98 9.80 -0.36
CA ALA A 300 -4.87 10.71 -0.56
C ALA A 300 -4.55 11.00 -2.04
N VAL A 301 -4.88 10.07 -2.94
CA VAL A 301 -4.57 10.13 -4.37
C VAL A 301 -5.77 10.59 -5.20
N THR A 302 -6.96 10.07 -4.89
CA THR A 302 -8.18 10.27 -5.70
C THR A 302 -9.16 11.25 -5.08
N GLY A 303 -8.97 11.64 -3.81
CA GLY A 303 -9.92 12.46 -3.06
C GLY A 303 -11.27 11.78 -2.76
N ARG A 304 -11.45 10.52 -3.16
CA ARG A 304 -12.71 9.80 -2.94
C ARG A 304 -12.96 9.58 -1.45
N PRO A 305 -14.22 9.68 -0.97
CA PRO A 305 -14.56 9.34 0.41
C PRO A 305 -14.28 7.86 0.67
N ARG A 306 -13.79 7.57 1.88
CA ARG A 306 -13.61 6.20 2.36
C ARG A 306 -14.87 5.75 3.09
N ARG A 307 -15.32 4.54 2.81
CA ARG A 307 -16.32 3.82 3.60
C ARG A 307 -15.70 3.51 4.96
N CYS A 308 -16.43 3.69 6.04
CA CYS A 308 -15.93 3.50 7.41
C CYS A 308 -16.70 2.39 8.12
N GLY A 309 -16.02 1.67 9.00
CA GLY A 309 -16.61 0.58 9.79
C GLY A 309 -15.84 0.30 11.06
N TRP A 310 -16.43 -0.47 11.97
CA TRP A 310 -15.75 -0.91 13.17
C TRP A 310 -14.54 -1.81 12.89
N PHE A 311 -13.66 -1.96 13.86
CA PHE A 311 -12.50 -2.84 13.77
C PHE A 311 -12.91 -4.29 13.48
N ASP A 312 -12.28 -4.91 12.49
CA ASP A 312 -12.61 -6.24 11.99
C ASP A 312 -11.51 -7.26 12.34
N ALA A 313 -11.63 -7.90 13.49
CA ALA A 313 -10.65 -8.90 13.91
C ALA A 313 -10.71 -10.18 13.05
N VAL A 314 -11.81 -10.45 12.34
CA VAL A 314 -11.94 -11.62 11.45
C VAL A 314 -11.05 -11.44 10.21
N ALA A 315 -11.14 -10.26 9.57
CA ALA A 315 -10.25 -9.90 8.45
C ALA A 315 -8.79 -9.84 8.90
N ILE A 316 -8.51 -9.29 10.10
CA ILE A 316 -7.14 -9.19 10.65
C ILE A 316 -6.54 -10.56 10.92
N ARG A 317 -7.28 -11.53 11.45
CA ARG A 317 -6.79 -12.91 11.62
C ARG A 317 -6.35 -13.52 10.28
N ARG A 318 -7.10 -13.26 9.21
CA ARG A 318 -6.69 -13.68 7.86
C ARG A 318 -5.39 -13.00 7.43
N ALA A 319 -5.26 -11.70 7.69
CA ALA A 319 -4.03 -10.96 7.38
C ALA A 319 -2.82 -11.52 8.16
N ILE A 320 -3.00 -11.88 9.44
CA ILE A 320 -1.96 -12.51 10.25
C ILE A 320 -1.48 -13.84 9.63
N GLN A 321 -2.43 -14.70 9.22
CA GLN A 321 -2.10 -15.97 8.59
C GLN A 321 -1.28 -15.81 7.30
N LEU A 322 -1.68 -14.86 6.45
CA LEU A 322 -1.07 -14.63 5.14
C LEU A 322 0.33 -14.02 5.23
N ASN A 323 0.58 -13.22 6.27
CA ASN A 323 1.78 -12.39 6.38
C ASN A 323 2.73 -12.81 7.48
N SER A 324 2.36 -13.75 8.36
CA SER A 324 3.13 -14.06 9.58
C SER A 324 3.46 -12.80 10.39
N ILE A 325 2.44 -11.96 10.65
CA ILE A 325 2.62 -10.67 11.31
C ILE A 325 3.23 -10.87 12.69
N SER A 326 4.35 -10.20 12.96
CA SER A 326 5.11 -10.27 14.22
C SER A 326 4.54 -9.32 15.27
N GLY A 327 4.07 -8.16 14.85
CA GLY A 327 3.47 -7.14 15.69
C GLY A 327 2.68 -6.13 14.87
N PHE A 328 1.84 -5.34 15.52
CA PHE A 328 1.04 -4.30 14.89
C PHE A 328 1.56 -2.89 15.20
N CYS A 329 1.37 -2.01 14.24
CA CYS A 329 1.27 -0.59 14.50
C CYS A 329 -0.21 -0.17 14.37
N MET A 330 -0.81 0.29 15.45
CA MET A 330 -2.17 0.84 15.45
C MET A 330 -2.13 2.35 15.22
N THR A 331 -2.89 2.80 14.23
CA THR A 331 -3.01 4.23 13.88
C THR A 331 -4.43 4.74 14.13
N LYS A 332 -4.60 6.06 14.18
CA LYS A 332 -5.94 6.70 14.25
C LYS A 332 -6.72 6.37 15.52
N LEU A 333 -6.05 6.07 16.62
CA LEU A 333 -6.69 5.78 17.90
C LEU A 333 -7.52 6.96 18.41
N ASP A 334 -7.00 8.18 18.24
CA ASP A 334 -7.59 9.46 18.57
C ASP A 334 -8.95 9.73 17.87
N VAL A 335 -9.21 9.09 16.77
CA VAL A 335 -10.50 9.21 16.04
C VAL A 335 -11.67 8.64 16.84
N LEU A 336 -11.39 7.67 17.72
CA LEU A 336 -12.41 7.04 18.56
C LEU A 336 -12.68 7.80 19.89
N ASP A 337 -12.00 8.91 20.14
CA ASP A 337 -12.26 9.75 21.31
C ASP A 337 -13.72 10.24 21.31
N GLY A 338 -14.35 10.29 22.48
CA GLY A 338 -15.67 10.84 22.66
C GLY A 338 -16.83 9.89 22.36
N PHE A 339 -16.61 8.69 21.83
CA PHE A 339 -17.64 7.67 21.68
C PHE A 339 -18.02 7.07 23.06
N ASP A 340 -19.31 6.72 23.22
CA ASP A 340 -19.81 6.02 24.41
C ASP A 340 -19.42 4.56 24.39
N GLU A 341 -19.42 3.96 23.21
CA GLU A 341 -19.09 2.57 22.95
C GLU A 341 -18.16 2.46 21.74
N VAL A 342 -17.29 1.44 21.78
CA VAL A 342 -16.48 1.00 20.64
C VAL A 342 -16.72 -0.48 20.41
N LYS A 343 -16.65 -0.94 19.15
CA LYS A 343 -16.95 -2.33 18.81
C LYS A 343 -15.83 -3.01 18.07
N ILE A 344 -15.66 -4.30 18.33
CA ILE A 344 -14.72 -5.20 17.64
C ILE A 344 -15.55 -6.32 17.01
N CYS A 345 -15.50 -6.49 15.71
CA CYS A 345 -16.07 -7.65 15.04
C CYS A 345 -15.18 -8.86 15.31
N VAL A 346 -15.67 -9.84 16.07
CA VAL A 346 -14.93 -11.01 16.54
C VAL A 346 -15.23 -12.29 15.77
N ALA A 347 -16.38 -12.32 15.07
CA ALA A 347 -16.81 -13.42 14.22
C ALA A 347 -17.75 -12.92 13.13
N TYR A 348 -17.97 -13.73 12.10
CA TYR A 348 -19.01 -13.52 11.10
C TYR A 348 -20.08 -14.59 11.21
N LYS A 349 -21.33 -14.19 11.01
CA LYS A 349 -22.44 -15.09 10.81
C LYS A 349 -22.68 -15.20 9.30
N MET A 350 -22.48 -16.38 8.76
CA MET A 350 -22.70 -16.68 7.35
C MET A 350 -24.18 -16.82 7.03
N PRO A 351 -24.62 -16.67 5.75
CA PRO A 351 -26.02 -16.82 5.36
C PRO A 351 -26.67 -18.17 5.73
N ASN A 352 -25.86 -19.22 5.83
CA ASN A 352 -26.29 -20.55 6.28
C ASN A 352 -26.41 -20.69 7.81
N GLY A 353 -26.15 -19.61 8.57
CA GLY A 353 -26.17 -19.57 10.04
C GLY A 353 -24.88 -20.03 10.71
N GLU A 354 -23.87 -20.46 9.96
CA GLU A 354 -22.55 -20.83 10.50
C GLU A 354 -21.82 -19.60 11.06
N ILE A 355 -21.15 -19.77 12.20
CA ILE A 355 -20.30 -18.72 12.81
C ILE A 355 -18.85 -19.04 12.49
N VAL A 356 -18.18 -18.13 11.76
CA VAL A 356 -16.79 -18.26 11.36
C VAL A 356 -15.91 -17.18 11.99
N LYS A 357 -14.66 -17.54 12.29
CA LYS A 357 -13.66 -16.63 12.88
C LYS A 357 -12.59 -16.17 11.88
N TYR A 358 -12.67 -16.63 10.65
CA TYR A 358 -11.76 -16.26 9.55
C TYR A 358 -12.56 -15.79 8.35
N ALA A 359 -12.07 -14.75 7.71
CA ALA A 359 -12.72 -14.17 6.53
C ALA A 359 -12.80 -15.20 5.38
N PRO A 360 -13.91 -15.24 4.63
CA PRO A 360 -14.03 -16.03 3.42
C PRO A 360 -12.95 -15.68 2.38
N LEU A 361 -12.58 -16.63 1.53
CA LEU A 361 -11.57 -16.40 0.49
C LEU A 361 -12.15 -15.70 -0.75
N ALA A 362 -13.35 -16.07 -1.17
CA ALA A 362 -13.97 -15.53 -2.37
C ALA A 362 -14.95 -14.40 -2.03
N ALA A 363 -14.91 -13.31 -2.79
CA ALA A 363 -15.78 -12.15 -2.54
C ALA A 363 -17.28 -12.49 -2.56
N LYS A 364 -17.69 -13.48 -3.38
CA LYS A 364 -19.09 -13.96 -3.41
C LYS A 364 -19.56 -14.52 -2.06
N ASP A 365 -18.61 -15.08 -1.28
CA ASP A 365 -18.92 -15.70 0.01
C ASP A 365 -19.07 -14.66 1.14
N TRP A 366 -18.81 -13.38 0.83
CA TRP A 366 -19.05 -12.26 1.74
C TRP A 366 -20.47 -11.67 1.59
N GLU A 367 -21.21 -12.10 0.58
CA GLU A 367 -22.58 -11.63 0.36
C GLU A 367 -23.52 -12.15 1.46
N GLY A 368 -24.24 -11.25 2.10
CA GLY A 368 -25.15 -11.58 3.20
C GLY A 368 -24.46 -11.98 4.52
N VAL A 369 -23.15 -11.78 4.64
CA VAL A 369 -22.41 -12.00 5.89
C VAL A 369 -22.73 -10.90 6.89
N GLU A 370 -23.07 -11.27 8.13
CA GLU A 370 -23.36 -10.37 9.23
C GLU A 370 -22.20 -10.34 10.24
N PRO A 371 -21.77 -9.15 10.71
CA PRO A 371 -20.73 -9.06 11.74
C PRO A 371 -21.29 -9.40 13.12
N ILE A 372 -20.52 -10.16 13.91
CA ILE A 372 -20.78 -10.38 15.34
C ILE A 372 -19.81 -9.52 16.13
N TYR A 373 -20.36 -8.58 16.89
CA TYR A 373 -19.58 -7.61 17.64
C TYR A 373 -19.46 -7.95 19.13
N GLU A 374 -18.28 -7.69 19.68
CA GLU A 374 -18.10 -7.36 21.10
C GLU A 374 -18.17 -5.85 21.24
N THR A 375 -18.95 -5.38 22.23
CA THR A 375 -19.05 -3.97 22.57
C THR A 375 -18.27 -3.70 23.83
N LEU A 376 -17.40 -2.69 23.79
CA LEU A 376 -16.62 -2.22 24.94
C LEU A 376 -17.01 -0.77 25.26
N PRO A 377 -16.86 -0.34 26.52
CA PRO A 377 -16.98 1.07 26.87
C PRO A 377 -15.98 1.93 26.09
N GLY A 378 -16.45 3.02 25.52
CA GLY A 378 -15.59 4.03 24.90
C GLY A 378 -14.91 4.92 25.94
N TRP A 379 -14.26 5.97 25.49
CA TRP A 379 -13.60 6.98 26.34
C TRP A 379 -13.93 8.37 25.86
N LYS A 380 -14.05 9.31 26.81
CA LYS A 380 -14.41 10.71 26.54
C LYS A 380 -13.20 11.64 26.48
N GLU A 381 -12.10 11.18 27.02
CA GLU A 381 -10.85 11.91 27.10
C GLU A 381 -10.23 12.04 25.70
N ASN A 382 -9.49 13.14 25.52
CA ASN A 382 -8.75 13.38 24.28
C ASN A 382 -7.42 12.63 24.31
N THR A 383 -7.23 11.68 23.39
CA THR A 383 -5.97 10.92 23.22
C THR A 383 -5.04 11.53 22.17
N PHE A 384 -5.48 12.56 21.43
CA PHE A 384 -4.70 13.20 20.39
C PHE A 384 -3.35 13.72 20.93
N ARG A 385 -2.26 13.32 20.29
CA ARG A 385 -0.86 13.67 20.66
C ARG A 385 -0.34 13.11 21.98
N ILE A 386 -1.02 12.15 22.59
CA ILE A 386 -0.45 11.43 23.72
C ILE A 386 0.71 10.55 23.22
N THR A 387 1.87 10.71 23.87
CA THR A 387 3.11 9.95 23.53
C THR A 387 3.59 9.07 24.70
N ASP A 388 2.80 8.95 25.74
CA ASP A 388 3.05 8.07 26.89
C ASP A 388 1.82 7.17 27.11
N VAL A 389 2.01 5.85 26.97
CA VAL A 389 0.93 4.88 27.07
C VAL A 389 0.22 4.90 28.43
N ASN A 390 0.95 5.28 29.51
CA ASN A 390 0.40 5.37 30.86
C ASN A 390 -0.58 6.54 31.02
N LYS A 391 -0.62 7.47 30.09
CA LYS A 391 -1.55 8.62 30.06
C LYS A 391 -2.81 8.33 29.24
N LEU A 392 -2.90 7.20 28.58
CA LEU A 392 -4.11 6.80 27.88
C LEU A 392 -5.24 6.45 28.87
N PRO A 393 -6.50 6.79 28.55
CA PRO A 393 -7.66 6.37 29.34
C PRO A 393 -7.73 4.85 29.52
N GLN A 394 -8.22 4.38 30.65
CA GLN A 394 -8.28 2.96 30.94
C GLN A 394 -9.12 2.17 29.90
N ASN A 395 -10.25 2.74 29.45
CA ASN A 395 -11.07 2.10 28.43
C ASN A 395 -10.35 2.01 27.08
N CYS A 396 -9.55 3.02 26.72
CA CYS A 396 -8.68 2.98 25.55
C CYS A 396 -7.64 1.86 25.65
N ILE A 397 -6.99 1.72 26.81
CA ILE A 397 -6.05 0.61 27.08
C ILE A 397 -6.77 -0.75 27.01
N ASN A 398 -7.98 -0.85 27.54
CA ASN A 398 -8.78 -2.08 27.47
C ASN A 398 -9.13 -2.45 26.02
N TYR A 399 -9.45 -1.48 25.18
CA TYR A 399 -9.70 -1.69 23.76
C TYR A 399 -8.45 -2.22 23.04
N ILE A 400 -7.29 -1.61 23.27
CA ILE A 400 -5.99 -2.05 22.71
C ILE A 400 -5.71 -3.50 23.13
N LYS A 401 -5.77 -3.81 24.43
CA LYS A 401 -5.56 -5.16 24.95
C LYS A 401 -6.53 -6.18 24.38
N ARG A 402 -7.80 -5.79 24.21
CA ARG A 402 -8.80 -6.70 23.64
C ARG A 402 -8.49 -7.04 22.19
N ILE A 403 -7.98 -6.09 21.42
CA ILE A 403 -7.51 -6.34 20.04
C ILE A 403 -6.33 -7.32 20.06
N GLU A 404 -5.34 -7.14 20.93
CA GLU A 404 -4.23 -8.10 21.09
C GLU A 404 -4.73 -9.51 21.45
N GLU A 405 -5.68 -9.63 22.38
CA GLU A 405 -6.25 -10.92 22.78
C GLU A 405 -6.99 -11.62 21.64
N VAL A 406 -7.87 -10.91 20.94
CA VAL A 406 -8.68 -11.53 19.86
C VAL A 406 -7.88 -11.82 18.60
N THR A 407 -6.76 -11.15 18.39
CA THR A 407 -5.88 -11.35 17.22
C THR A 407 -4.71 -12.27 17.53
N GLY A 408 -4.27 -12.34 18.80
CA GLY A 408 -3.10 -13.10 19.23
C GLY A 408 -1.76 -12.45 18.83
N VAL A 409 -1.77 -11.18 18.37
CA VAL A 409 -0.57 -10.45 17.97
C VAL A 409 -0.49 -9.14 18.76
N PRO A 410 0.68 -8.80 19.29
CA PRO A 410 0.87 -7.60 20.09
C PRO A 410 0.82 -6.31 19.28
N ILE A 411 0.46 -5.21 19.92
CA ILE A 411 0.58 -3.86 19.39
C ILE A 411 1.91 -3.27 19.84
N ASP A 412 2.85 -3.13 18.94
CA ASP A 412 4.21 -2.68 19.21
C ASP A 412 4.38 -1.17 19.04
N ILE A 413 3.52 -0.56 18.23
CA ILE A 413 3.55 0.87 17.96
C ILE A 413 2.13 1.43 18.01
N LEU A 414 1.95 2.56 18.71
CA LEU A 414 0.69 3.30 18.78
C LEU A 414 0.87 4.69 18.21
N SER A 415 -0.05 5.10 17.33
CA SER A 415 -0.07 6.44 16.75
C SER A 415 -1.36 7.16 17.13
N THR A 416 -1.21 8.33 17.75
CA THR A 416 -2.28 9.17 18.29
C THR A 416 -2.44 10.50 17.56
N GLY A 417 -1.78 10.67 16.43
CA GLY A 417 -1.88 11.87 15.60
C GLY A 417 -1.14 11.73 14.27
N PRO A 418 -1.17 12.73 13.38
CA PRO A 418 -0.63 12.64 12.03
C PRO A 418 0.89 12.77 11.92
N ASP A 419 1.55 13.47 12.88
CA ASP A 419 3.00 13.66 12.87
C ASP A 419 3.73 12.41 13.41
N ARG A 420 4.96 12.17 12.94
CA ARG A 420 5.79 11.04 13.39
C ARG A 420 6.12 11.10 14.89
N VAL A 421 6.27 12.29 15.45
CA VAL A 421 6.54 12.46 16.89
C VAL A 421 5.32 12.11 17.76
N GLU A 422 4.14 12.03 17.19
CA GLU A 422 2.88 11.64 17.83
C GLU A 422 2.69 10.13 17.79
N THR A 423 3.76 9.38 18.13
CA THR A 423 3.81 7.92 18.04
C THR A 423 4.60 7.37 19.24
N MET A 424 4.08 6.28 19.82
CA MET A 424 4.71 5.54 20.93
C MET A 424 5.26 4.22 20.39
N ILE A 425 6.54 3.96 20.58
CA ILE A 425 7.16 2.66 20.29
C ILE A 425 7.18 1.86 21.60
N LEU A 426 6.31 0.86 21.71
CA LEU A 426 6.20 -0.01 22.89
C LEU A 426 7.18 -1.17 22.78
N ARG A 427 7.36 -1.69 21.56
CA ARG A 427 8.40 -2.66 21.20
C ARG A 427 9.01 -2.27 19.86
N ASP A 428 10.32 -2.38 19.80
CA ASP A 428 11.08 -1.95 18.65
C ASP A 428 11.27 -3.09 17.64
N PRO A 429 10.77 -2.97 16.40
CA PRO A 429 10.93 -4.00 15.36
C PRO A 429 12.38 -4.36 15.05
N PHE A 430 13.33 -3.47 15.34
CA PHE A 430 14.76 -3.70 15.11
C PHE A 430 15.52 -4.22 16.34
N ALA A 431 14.93 -4.21 17.53
CA ALA A 431 15.64 -4.54 18.78
C ALA A 431 15.62 -6.03 19.13
N ALA A 432 14.81 -6.87 18.55
CA ALA A 432 14.62 -8.26 19.01
C ALA A 432 15.61 -9.27 18.40
#